data_a16448063abe6cd8d0e03ad9ecb9ab44
#
_entry.id   a16448063abe6cd8d0e03ad9ecb9ab44
#
_cell.length_a   1.000
_cell.length_b   1.000
_cell.length_c   1.000
_cell.angle_alpha   90.00
_cell.angle_beta   90.00
_cell.angle_gamma   90.00
#
_symmetry.space_group_name_H-M   'P 1'
#
loop_
_entity.id
_entity.type
_entity.pdbx_description
1 polymer ?
#
loop_
_entity_poly.entity_id
_entity_poly.type
_entity_poly.pdbx_seq_one_letter_code
_entity_poly.pdbx_strand_id
1 'polypeptide(L)'
;MKNRGFNTHRHGDGSTVVPPAAEVHLRDTMGELPLLYAAADIAIVGGSLIEIKGIGGHNLLEPCAVATPVLFGRYISDFLEISHNIVERAAGIQVHDSNDLRDTLKKLLNDAALRNRMGANGIQVIKENRGATQRTLELCIPLIESDVLVREH
;
A
#
# COMPACT_ATOMS: atom_id res chain seq x y z
N MET A 1 13.21 -18.80 1.54
CA MET A 1 13.84 -18.11 0.38
C MET A 1 15.13 -18.80 -0.08
N LYS A 2 16.01 -19.26 0.80
CA LYS A 2 17.26 -19.97 0.43
C LYS A 2 17.10 -21.15 -0.55
N ASN A 3 15.92 -21.79 -0.61
CA ASN A 3 15.69 -22.97 -1.47
C ASN A 3 15.30 -22.66 -2.93
N ARG A 4 15.25 -21.38 -3.36
CA ARG A 4 14.88 -20.99 -4.73
C ARG A 4 16.03 -20.37 -5.53
N GLY A 5 17.25 -20.37 -4.99
CA GLY A 5 18.45 -19.94 -5.71
C GLY A 5 18.68 -18.43 -5.81
N PHE A 6 17.89 -17.60 -5.13
CA PHE A 6 18.10 -16.13 -5.12
C PHE A 6 19.21 -15.71 -4.14
N ASN A 7 20.06 -14.78 -4.54
CA ASN A 7 20.98 -14.09 -3.66
C ASN A 7 20.19 -13.14 -2.75
N THR A 8 20.02 -13.53 -1.49
CA THR A 8 19.22 -12.80 -0.52
C THR A 8 20.14 -12.10 0.49
N HIS A 9 19.94 -10.79 0.66
CA HIS A 9 20.53 -10.00 1.74
C HIS A 9 19.46 -9.70 2.78
N ARG A 10 19.75 -9.91 4.06
CA ARG A 10 18.87 -9.59 5.19
C ARG A 10 19.45 -8.42 5.98
N HIS A 11 18.63 -7.39 6.23
CA HIS A 11 19.08 -6.19 6.93
C HIS A 11 19.50 -6.47 8.38
N GLY A 12 18.78 -7.34 9.09
CA GLY A 12 19.06 -7.72 10.48
C GLY A 12 20.37 -8.48 10.72
N ASP A 13 21.09 -8.87 9.66
CA ASP A 13 22.37 -9.57 9.76
C ASP A 13 23.58 -8.63 10.02
N GLY A 14 23.32 -7.35 10.38
CA GLY A 14 24.34 -6.37 10.81
C GLY A 14 25.05 -5.60 9.69
N SER A 15 24.77 -5.91 8.42
CA SER A 15 25.30 -5.13 7.29
C SER A 15 24.26 -4.08 6.85
N THR A 16 24.67 -2.82 6.86
CA THR A 16 23.85 -1.69 6.36
C THR A 16 23.95 -1.50 4.85
N VAL A 17 24.94 -2.13 4.21
CA VAL A 17 25.18 -2.02 2.77
C VAL A 17 24.65 -3.26 2.07
N VAL A 18 23.71 -3.04 1.13
CA VAL A 18 23.18 -4.12 0.28
C VAL A 18 24.23 -4.49 -0.76
N PRO A 19 24.70 -5.75 -0.82
CA PRO A 19 25.65 -6.18 -1.83
C PRO A 19 25.09 -5.98 -3.24
N PRO A 20 25.88 -5.52 -4.23
CA PRO A 20 25.42 -5.36 -5.61
C PRO A 20 24.86 -6.64 -6.26
N ALA A 21 25.29 -7.80 -5.80
CA ALA A 21 24.81 -9.10 -6.27
C ALA A 21 23.50 -9.56 -5.60
N ALA A 22 22.95 -8.80 -4.65
CA ALA A 22 21.71 -9.18 -3.99
C ALA A 22 20.51 -8.99 -4.94
N GLU A 23 19.80 -10.07 -5.19
CA GLU A 23 18.56 -10.07 -5.99
C GLU A 23 17.32 -9.84 -5.12
N VAL A 24 17.41 -10.20 -3.83
CA VAL A 24 16.35 -10.01 -2.83
C VAL A 24 16.93 -9.34 -1.60
N HIS A 25 16.35 -8.21 -1.23
CA HIS A 25 16.66 -7.52 0.01
C HIS A 25 15.51 -7.67 1.01
N LEU A 26 15.73 -8.45 2.07
CA LEU A 26 14.76 -8.64 3.14
C LEU A 26 14.96 -7.56 4.22
N ARG A 27 13.98 -6.68 4.37
CA ARG A 27 13.89 -5.71 5.47
C ARG A 27 12.97 -6.29 6.54
N ASP A 28 13.53 -6.60 7.69
CA ASP A 28 12.84 -7.16 8.85
C ASP A 28 12.79 -6.17 10.03
N THR A 29 12.85 -4.88 9.69
CA THR A 29 12.74 -3.73 10.61
C THR A 29 11.37 -3.09 10.54
N MET A 30 10.97 -2.41 11.63
CA MET A 30 9.72 -1.67 11.71
C MET A 30 9.90 -0.20 11.37
N GLY A 31 8.86 0.45 10.82
CA GLY A 31 8.82 1.90 10.58
C GLY A 31 9.49 2.40 9.30
N GLU A 32 10.11 1.51 8.51
CA GLU A 32 10.84 1.89 7.28
C GLU A 32 10.03 1.73 6.00
N LEU A 33 8.80 1.21 6.09
CA LEU A 33 7.96 0.89 4.94
C LEU A 33 7.71 2.09 4.00
N PRO A 34 7.44 3.31 4.49
CA PRO A 34 7.28 4.48 3.61
C PRO A 34 8.55 4.80 2.80
N LEU A 35 9.73 4.61 3.38
CA LEU A 35 11.00 4.80 2.68
C LEU A 35 11.21 3.76 1.59
N LEU A 36 10.84 2.50 1.87
CA LEU A 36 10.92 1.41 0.88
C LEU A 36 9.97 1.64 -0.29
N TYR A 37 8.75 2.11 -0.03
CA TYR A 37 7.81 2.48 -1.09
C TYR A 37 8.34 3.64 -1.93
N ALA A 38 8.91 4.68 -1.30
CA ALA A 38 9.48 5.82 -2.03
C ALA A 38 10.67 5.44 -2.93
N ALA A 39 11.40 4.38 -2.59
CA ALA A 39 12.52 3.86 -3.36
C ALA A 39 12.10 2.82 -4.44
N ALA A 40 10.85 2.37 -4.42
CA ALA A 40 10.36 1.32 -5.31
C ALA A 40 9.77 1.89 -6.60
N ASP A 41 9.97 1.20 -7.72
CA ASP A 41 9.28 1.47 -8.98
C ASP A 41 7.81 1.01 -8.96
N ILE A 42 7.51 -0.05 -8.22
CA ILE A 42 6.20 -0.67 -8.11
C ILE A 42 6.07 -1.29 -6.70
N ALA A 43 4.94 -1.08 -6.05
CA ALA A 43 4.60 -1.74 -4.79
C ALA A 43 3.62 -2.90 -5.02
N ILE A 44 3.90 -4.06 -4.44
CA ILE A 44 2.96 -5.17 -4.36
C ILE A 44 2.54 -5.31 -2.90
N VAL A 45 1.28 -4.99 -2.60
CA VAL A 45 0.77 -5.04 -1.23
C VAL A 45 0.24 -6.44 -0.91
N GLY A 46 0.93 -7.11 -0.01
CA GLY A 46 0.60 -8.47 0.45
C GLY A 46 -0.70 -8.54 1.27
N GLY A 47 -1.03 -9.76 1.76
CA GLY A 47 -2.27 -10.01 2.49
C GLY A 47 -3.55 -10.00 1.65
N SER A 48 -3.44 -9.66 0.36
CA SER A 48 -4.56 -9.56 -0.58
C SER A 48 -4.48 -10.54 -1.76
N LEU A 49 -3.30 -11.12 -2.02
CA LEU A 49 -3.05 -12.00 -3.17
C LEU A 49 -3.59 -13.41 -2.99
N ILE A 50 -3.62 -13.88 -1.76
CA ILE A 50 -4.17 -15.19 -1.35
C ILE A 50 -5.13 -14.96 -0.19
N GLU A 51 -6.13 -15.83 -0.07
CA GLU A 51 -7.05 -15.79 1.06
C GLU A 51 -6.33 -16.24 2.34
N ILE A 52 -6.31 -15.36 3.34
CA ILE A 52 -5.76 -15.65 4.67
C ILE A 52 -6.85 -15.31 5.68
N LYS A 53 -7.27 -16.32 6.46
CA LYS A 53 -8.32 -16.15 7.47
C LYS A 53 -7.97 -15.01 8.44
N GLY A 54 -8.86 -14.02 8.55
CA GLY A 54 -8.71 -12.88 9.44
C GLY A 54 -7.80 -11.77 8.91
N ILE A 55 -7.40 -11.82 7.63
CA ILE A 55 -6.66 -10.74 6.95
C ILE A 55 -7.44 -10.34 5.72
N GLY A 56 -7.91 -9.10 5.68
CA GLY A 56 -8.63 -8.49 4.56
C GLY A 56 -7.77 -7.50 3.77
N GLY A 57 -6.48 -7.80 3.59
CA GLY A 57 -5.52 -6.97 2.89
C GLY A 57 -4.69 -6.07 3.82
N HIS A 58 -3.96 -5.13 3.23
CA HIS A 58 -3.16 -4.12 3.93
C HIS A 58 -3.38 -2.74 3.30
N ASN A 59 -2.86 -1.69 3.95
CA ASN A 59 -3.06 -0.31 3.58
C ASN A 59 -2.49 0.01 2.18
N LEU A 60 -3.36 0.34 1.25
CA LEU A 60 -3.02 0.69 -0.14
C LEU A 60 -2.66 2.18 -0.30
N LEU A 61 -2.97 3.02 0.69
CA LEU A 61 -2.68 4.47 0.62
C LEU A 61 -1.21 4.79 0.87
N GLU A 62 -0.49 3.93 1.58
CA GLU A 62 0.93 4.17 1.88
C GLU A 62 1.80 4.29 0.61
N PRO A 63 1.78 3.35 -0.35
CA PRO A 63 2.50 3.53 -1.60
C PRO A 63 1.97 4.71 -2.43
N CYS A 64 0.65 4.97 -2.43
CA CYS A 64 0.07 6.12 -3.12
C CYS A 64 0.60 7.45 -2.57
N ALA A 65 0.84 7.55 -1.26
CA ALA A 65 1.33 8.76 -0.60
C ALA A 65 2.74 9.19 -1.06
N VAL A 66 3.51 8.26 -1.63
CA VAL A 66 4.87 8.50 -2.16
C VAL A 66 4.95 8.32 -3.68
N ALA A 67 3.82 8.42 -4.38
CA ALA A 67 3.69 8.31 -5.83
C ALA A 67 4.16 6.96 -6.40
N THR A 68 4.08 5.88 -5.64
CA THR A 68 4.45 4.54 -6.10
C THR A 68 3.20 3.80 -6.59
N PRO A 69 3.17 3.30 -7.84
CA PRO A 69 2.08 2.47 -8.35
C PRO A 69 1.86 1.24 -7.49
N VAL A 70 0.60 0.93 -7.17
CA VAL A 70 0.27 -0.19 -6.28
C VAL A 70 -0.42 -1.33 -7.02
N LEU A 71 0.05 -2.55 -6.78
CA LEU A 71 -0.61 -3.81 -7.18
C LEU A 71 -1.11 -4.53 -5.93
N PHE A 72 -2.29 -5.08 -6.00
CA PHE A 72 -2.90 -5.81 -4.90
C PHE A 72 -3.86 -6.90 -5.42
N GLY A 73 -4.16 -7.88 -4.59
CA GLY A 73 -5.06 -8.97 -4.94
C GLY A 73 -6.53 -8.69 -4.61
N ARG A 74 -7.37 -9.71 -4.81
CA ARG A 74 -8.83 -9.61 -4.61
C ARG A 74 -9.29 -9.74 -3.16
N TYR A 75 -8.44 -10.25 -2.26
CA TYR A 75 -8.77 -10.44 -0.84
C TYR A 75 -8.48 -9.16 -0.07
N ILE A 76 -9.36 -8.15 -0.22
CA ILE A 76 -9.16 -6.78 0.24
C ILE A 76 -10.37 -6.24 1.02
N SER A 77 -11.07 -7.12 1.76
CA SER A 77 -12.32 -6.80 2.45
C SER A 77 -12.24 -5.59 3.38
N ASP A 78 -11.09 -5.37 4.02
CA ASP A 78 -10.91 -4.28 5.00
C ASP A 78 -10.65 -2.92 4.32
N PHE A 79 -10.41 -2.92 3.00
CA PHE A 79 -10.05 -1.74 2.23
C PHE A 79 -10.87 -1.61 0.93
N LEU A 80 -12.10 -2.13 0.88
CA LEU A 80 -12.92 -2.19 -0.35
C LEU A 80 -13.11 -0.81 -1.00
N GLU A 81 -13.56 0.19 -0.24
CA GLU A 81 -13.82 1.53 -0.76
C GLU A 81 -12.53 2.17 -1.31
N ILE A 82 -11.44 2.06 -0.56
CA ILE A 82 -10.12 2.57 -0.96
C ILE A 82 -9.63 1.86 -2.22
N SER A 83 -9.79 0.53 -2.30
CA SER A 83 -9.34 -0.26 -3.44
C SER A 83 -10.09 0.10 -4.73
N HIS A 84 -11.41 0.32 -4.65
CA HIS A 84 -12.21 0.80 -5.77
C HIS A 84 -11.75 2.17 -6.25
N ASN A 85 -11.58 3.12 -5.33
CA ASN A 85 -11.11 4.47 -5.67
C ASN A 85 -9.73 4.42 -6.35
N ILE A 86 -8.79 3.63 -5.84
CA ILE A 86 -7.44 3.46 -6.42
C ILE A 86 -7.52 2.91 -7.85
N VAL A 87 -8.39 1.93 -8.12
CA VAL A 87 -8.56 1.36 -9.46
C VAL A 87 -9.25 2.36 -10.40
N GLU A 88 -10.34 3.00 -9.98
CA GLU A 88 -11.08 4.00 -10.76
C GLU A 88 -10.20 5.19 -11.16
N ARG A 89 -9.32 5.63 -10.27
CA ARG A 89 -8.35 6.71 -10.52
C ARG A 89 -7.10 6.23 -11.29
N ALA A 90 -7.02 4.95 -11.64
CA ALA A 90 -5.83 4.35 -12.25
C ALA A 90 -4.53 4.63 -11.47
N ALA A 91 -4.61 4.64 -10.13
CA ALA A 91 -3.47 4.76 -9.23
C ALA A 91 -2.86 3.39 -8.90
N GLY A 92 -3.63 2.32 -9.05
CA GLY A 92 -3.22 0.93 -8.83
C GLY A 92 -4.00 -0.03 -9.71
N ILE A 93 -3.59 -1.30 -9.65
CA ILE A 93 -4.22 -2.39 -10.41
C ILE A 93 -4.51 -3.54 -9.46
N GLN A 94 -5.76 -4.00 -9.45
CA GLN A 94 -6.13 -5.24 -8.79
C GLN A 94 -5.79 -6.42 -9.70
N VAL A 95 -5.02 -7.37 -9.20
CA VAL A 95 -4.63 -8.58 -9.92
C VAL A 95 -5.39 -9.79 -9.40
N HIS A 96 -5.70 -10.74 -10.27
CA HIS A 96 -6.58 -11.86 -9.95
C HIS A 96 -5.81 -13.14 -9.63
N ASP A 97 -4.68 -13.35 -10.28
CA ASP A 97 -3.83 -14.52 -10.08
C ASP A 97 -2.35 -14.23 -10.38
N SER A 98 -1.50 -15.26 -10.29
CA SER A 98 -0.07 -15.13 -10.51
C SER A 98 0.32 -14.81 -11.95
N ASN A 99 -0.49 -15.21 -12.95
CA ASN A 99 -0.24 -14.90 -14.35
C ASN A 99 -0.56 -13.43 -14.64
N ASP A 100 -1.71 -12.97 -14.14
CA ASP A 100 -2.12 -11.56 -14.23
C ASP A 100 -1.10 -10.64 -13.53
N LEU A 101 -0.66 -11.00 -12.31
CA LEU A 101 0.40 -10.28 -11.61
C LEU A 101 1.70 -10.22 -12.44
N ARG A 102 2.14 -11.34 -13.00
CA ARG A 102 3.35 -11.41 -13.82
C ARG A 102 3.26 -10.50 -15.06
N ASP A 103 2.13 -10.57 -15.76
CA ASP A 103 1.96 -9.86 -17.04
C ASP A 103 1.78 -8.35 -16.77
N THR A 104 1.08 -7.98 -15.68
CA THR A 104 0.97 -6.61 -15.21
C THR A 104 2.34 -6.05 -14.78
N LEU A 105 3.14 -6.81 -14.05
CA LEU A 105 4.50 -6.41 -13.69
C LEU A 105 5.38 -6.18 -14.93
N LYS A 106 5.36 -7.09 -15.90
CA LYS A 106 6.11 -6.92 -17.16
C LYS A 106 5.71 -5.64 -17.88
N LYS A 107 4.42 -5.34 -17.96
CA LYS A 107 3.90 -4.12 -18.58
C LYS A 107 4.42 -2.89 -17.85
N LEU A 108 4.28 -2.83 -16.52
CA LEU A 108 4.69 -1.67 -15.74
C LEU A 108 6.21 -1.48 -15.74
N LEU A 109 7.01 -2.54 -15.66
CA LEU A 109 8.47 -2.45 -15.69
C LEU A 109 8.98 -1.87 -17.03
N ASN A 110 8.28 -2.13 -18.13
CA ASN A 110 8.64 -1.64 -19.47
C ASN A 110 8.02 -0.28 -19.83
N ASP A 111 7.12 0.27 -19.01
CA ASP A 111 6.42 1.55 -19.27
C ASP A 111 6.58 2.52 -18.10
N ALA A 112 7.69 3.25 -18.07
CA ALA A 112 7.97 4.27 -17.06
C ALA A 112 6.93 5.41 -17.08
N ALA A 113 6.42 5.77 -18.27
CA ALA A 113 5.41 6.82 -18.39
C ALA A 113 4.09 6.39 -17.74
N LEU A 114 3.70 5.12 -17.87
CA LEU A 114 2.54 4.57 -17.17
C LEU A 114 2.76 4.58 -15.65
N ARG A 115 3.92 4.13 -15.16
CA ARG A 115 4.24 4.18 -13.72
C ARG A 115 4.13 5.60 -13.15
N ASN A 116 4.69 6.59 -13.85
CA ASN A 116 4.64 7.99 -13.43
C ASN A 116 3.21 8.53 -13.38
N ARG A 117 2.37 8.20 -14.37
CA ARG A 117 0.95 8.58 -14.36
C ARG A 117 0.21 7.94 -13.19
N MET A 118 0.40 6.65 -12.96
CA MET A 118 -0.22 5.93 -11.83
C MET A 118 0.21 6.54 -10.49
N GLY A 119 1.49 6.84 -10.32
CA GLY A 119 2.01 7.51 -9.12
C GLY A 119 1.39 8.88 -8.90
N ALA A 120 1.28 9.71 -9.95
CA ALA A 120 0.62 11.02 -9.87
C ALA A 120 -0.86 10.89 -9.48
N ASN A 121 -1.56 9.91 -10.03
CA ASN A 121 -2.95 9.59 -9.66
C ASN A 121 -3.05 9.15 -8.19
N GLY A 122 -2.07 8.37 -7.69
CA GLY A 122 -2.00 7.99 -6.28
C GLY A 122 -1.92 9.19 -5.35
N ILE A 123 -1.08 10.18 -5.66
CA ILE A 123 -1.02 11.44 -4.91
C ILE A 123 -2.38 12.16 -4.93
N GLN A 124 -3.11 12.12 -6.04
CA GLN A 124 -4.43 12.73 -6.11
C GLN A 124 -5.45 12.00 -5.22
N VAL A 125 -5.44 10.66 -5.20
CA VAL A 125 -6.25 9.85 -4.26
C VAL A 125 -5.98 10.26 -2.81
N ILE A 126 -4.71 10.45 -2.43
CA ILE A 126 -4.34 10.89 -1.07
C ILE A 126 -4.91 12.29 -0.77
N LYS A 127 -4.81 13.23 -1.71
CA LYS A 127 -5.35 14.59 -1.50
C LYS A 127 -6.86 14.59 -1.28
N GLU A 128 -7.60 13.80 -2.04
CA GLU A 128 -9.06 13.67 -1.94
C GLU A 128 -9.50 13.01 -0.63
N ASN A 129 -8.70 12.10 -0.10
CA ASN A 129 -8.96 11.43 1.18
C ASN A 129 -8.49 12.21 2.42
N ARG A 130 -7.79 13.36 2.24
CA ARG A 130 -7.39 14.20 3.37
C ARG A 130 -8.60 14.79 4.10
N GLY A 131 -8.43 15.07 5.39
CA GLY A 131 -9.45 15.69 6.24
C GLY A 131 -10.46 14.70 6.81
N ALA A 132 -10.28 13.38 6.66
CA ALA A 132 -11.15 12.38 7.27
C ALA A 132 -11.25 12.55 8.79
N THR A 133 -10.12 12.76 9.47
CA THR A 133 -10.06 13.02 10.92
C THR A 133 -10.85 14.26 11.29
N GLN A 134 -10.72 15.36 10.54
CA GLN A 134 -11.44 16.58 10.79
C GLN A 134 -12.95 16.39 10.64
N ARG A 135 -13.40 15.74 9.57
CA ARG A 135 -14.81 15.39 9.36
C ARG A 135 -15.37 14.51 10.48
N THR A 136 -14.58 13.54 10.94
CA THR A 136 -14.97 12.68 12.07
C THR A 136 -15.13 13.50 13.35
N LEU A 137 -14.19 14.41 13.64
CA LEU A 137 -14.28 15.29 14.82
C LEU A 137 -15.52 16.19 14.75
N GLU A 138 -15.81 16.77 13.59
CA GLU A 138 -17.00 17.62 13.38
C GLU A 138 -18.31 16.85 13.64
N LEU A 139 -18.33 15.54 13.38
CA LEU A 139 -19.48 14.69 13.69
C LEU A 139 -19.53 14.28 15.17
N CYS A 140 -18.38 14.04 15.81
CA CYS A 140 -18.30 13.53 17.17
C CYS A 140 -18.48 14.64 18.23
N ILE A 141 -17.94 15.84 17.99
CA ILE A 141 -17.99 16.95 18.97
C ILE A 141 -19.42 17.27 19.42
N PRO A 142 -20.41 17.46 18.52
CA PRO A 142 -21.78 17.76 18.93
C PRO A 142 -22.42 16.64 19.77
N LEU A 143 -22.05 15.38 19.52
CA LEU A 143 -22.57 14.24 20.29
C LEU A 143 -22.01 14.24 21.72
N ILE A 144 -20.73 14.56 21.89
CA ILE A 144 -20.07 14.64 23.20
C ILE A 144 -20.64 15.81 24.00
N GLU A 145 -20.82 16.98 23.37
CA GLU A 145 -21.38 18.18 24.01
C GLU A 145 -22.82 17.95 24.47
N SER A 146 -23.64 17.25 23.68
CA SER A 146 -25.01 16.92 24.06
C SER A 146 -25.11 15.99 25.28
N ASP A 147 -24.19 15.01 25.38
CA ASP A 147 -24.15 14.08 26.51
C ASP A 147 -23.67 14.74 27.82
N VAL A 148 -22.82 15.76 27.75
CA VAL A 148 -22.36 16.53 28.91
C VAL A 148 -23.51 17.35 29.49
N LEU A 149 -24.33 17.97 28.65
CA LEU A 149 -25.49 18.76 29.10
C LEU A 149 -26.60 17.92 29.76
N VAL A 150 -26.72 16.64 29.38
CA VAL A 150 -27.72 15.72 29.99
C VAL A 150 -27.30 15.22 31.37
N ARG A 151 -26.00 15.23 31.69
CA ARG A 151 -25.49 14.76 33.00
C ARG A 151 -25.44 15.83 34.10
N GLU A 152 -25.68 17.09 33.75
CA GLU A 152 -25.72 18.22 34.73
C GLU A 152 -27.14 18.58 35.21
N HIS A 153 -28.14 17.76 34.86
CA HIS A 153 -29.54 17.87 35.31
C HIS A 153 -29.98 16.58 35.99
#